data_6f22768292e68d1f80519936dbf11a46
#
_entry.id   6f22768292e68d1f80519936dbf11a46
#
_cell.length_a   1.000
_cell.length_b   1.000
_cell.length_c   1.000
_cell.angle_alpha   90.00
_cell.angle_beta   90.00
_cell.angle_gamma   90.00
#
_symmetry.space_group_name_H-M   'P 1'
#
loop_
_entity.id
_entity.type
_entity.pdbx_description
1 polymer ?
#
loop_
_entity_poly.entity_id
_entity_poly.type
_entity_poly.pdbx_seq_one_letter_code
_entity_poly.pdbx_strand_id
1 'polypeptide(L)'
;MPAFAKLPDNISYLSPVGFRFSVKKLPHVNYFCQAANVPGVSTTAIPVEVPVSRFYVEATKPEFEELTVRFVVDEYMKNWEEIYDWIIGLSPSRSTEQRVEYLENNEKFSTGILTLLTGSMNPQMEFHFHDLFPLTISALEFDSTAVDVEYLVATASFRYQSYEIKHLLNT
;
A
#
# COMPACT_ATOMS: atom_id res chain seq x y z
N MET A 1 -30.55 36.64 -1.87
CA MET A 1 -29.97 36.16 -3.13
C MET A 1 -29.41 34.76 -2.87
N PRO A 2 -29.82 33.70 -3.59
CA PRO A 2 -29.21 32.41 -3.39
C PRO A 2 -27.74 32.51 -3.81
N ALA A 3 -26.86 32.10 -2.90
CA ALA A 3 -25.45 31.94 -3.23
C ALA A 3 -25.35 30.90 -4.32
N PHE A 4 -24.94 31.29 -5.51
CA PHE A 4 -24.59 30.31 -6.56
C PHE A 4 -23.51 29.41 -5.98
N ALA A 5 -23.83 28.13 -5.80
CA ALA A 5 -22.85 27.13 -5.44
C ALA A 5 -21.75 27.18 -6.50
N LYS A 6 -20.54 27.58 -6.09
CA LYS A 6 -19.39 27.61 -6.98
C LYS A 6 -19.17 26.19 -7.49
N LEU A 7 -19.32 25.99 -8.78
CA LEU A 7 -19.02 24.69 -9.39
C LEU A 7 -17.57 24.32 -9.06
N PRO A 8 -17.29 23.07 -8.77
CA PRO A 8 -15.92 22.62 -8.54
C PRO A 8 -15.07 22.89 -9.78
N ASP A 9 -13.82 23.25 -9.59
CA ASP A 9 -12.88 23.59 -10.67
C ASP A 9 -12.59 22.39 -11.57
N ASN A 10 -12.78 21.17 -11.06
CA ASN A 10 -12.65 19.92 -11.82
C ASN A 10 -13.91 19.07 -11.71
N ILE A 11 -14.55 18.78 -12.85
CA ILE A 11 -15.76 17.95 -12.98
C ILE A 11 -15.41 16.52 -13.42
N SER A 12 -14.15 16.23 -13.72
CA SER A 12 -13.70 14.91 -14.19
C SER A 12 -13.56 13.94 -13.03
N TYR A 13 -14.02 12.70 -13.23
CA TYR A 13 -13.89 11.63 -12.25
C TYR A 13 -12.50 11.00 -12.31
N LEU A 14 -11.99 10.59 -11.13
CA LEU A 14 -10.76 9.82 -11.04
C LEU A 14 -11.00 8.40 -11.60
N SER A 15 -10.17 7.99 -12.57
CA SER A 15 -10.25 6.64 -13.11
C SER A 15 -9.57 5.64 -12.18
N PRO A 16 -10.23 4.54 -11.77
CA PRO A 16 -9.65 3.53 -10.91
C PRO A 16 -8.56 2.68 -11.60
N VAL A 17 -8.47 2.75 -12.93
CA VAL A 17 -7.53 1.94 -13.75
C VAL A 17 -6.17 2.64 -13.91
N GLY A 18 -6.12 3.95 -13.69
CA GLY A 18 -4.92 4.76 -13.90
C GLY A 18 -4.08 4.85 -12.63
N PHE A 19 -3.22 3.87 -12.38
CA PHE A 19 -2.26 3.95 -11.29
C PHE A 19 -0.94 3.28 -11.65
N ARG A 20 0.12 3.64 -10.93
CA ARG A 20 1.42 2.99 -10.96
C ARG A 20 1.93 2.82 -9.54
N PHE A 21 2.28 1.60 -9.18
CA PHE A 21 2.89 1.29 -7.90
C PHE A 21 4.37 1.02 -8.08
N SER A 22 5.21 1.54 -7.19
CA SER A 22 6.65 1.28 -7.19
C SER A 22 7.21 1.21 -5.77
N VAL A 23 8.01 0.19 -5.51
CA VAL A 23 8.79 0.04 -4.28
C VAL A 23 10.23 -0.18 -4.66
N LYS A 24 11.15 0.55 -4.03
CA LYS A 24 12.58 0.50 -4.35
C LYS A 24 13.15 -0.92 -4.24
N LYS A 25 12.69 -1.70 -3.26
CA LYS A 25 13.16 -3.07 -3.00
C LYS A 25 12.51 -4.15 -3.86
N LEU A 26 11.41 -3.88 -4.54
CA LEU A 26 10.58 -4.88 -5.20
C LEU A 26 10.38 -4.57 -6.70
N PRO A 27 11.42 -4.56 -7.52
CA PRO A 27 11.32 -4.18 -8.92
C PRO A 27 10.39 -5.11 -9.73
N HIS A 28 10.39 -6.41 -9.45
CA HIS A 28 9.54 -7.38 -10.16
C HIS A 28 8.06 -7.23 -9.78
N VAL A 29 7.74 -6.95 -8.51
CA VAL A 29 6.37 -6.65 -8.08
C VAL A 29 5.81 -5.40 -8.75
N ASN A 30 6.62 -4.37 -8.91
CA ASN A 30 6.24 -3.12 -9.55
C ASN A 30 5.71 -3.34 -10.97
N TYR A 31 6.34 -4.24 -11.73
CA TYR A 31 5.99 -4.51 -13.11
C TYR A 31 4.66 -5.29 -13.23
N PHE A 32 4.41 -6.24 -12.33
CA PHE A 32 3.26 -7.14 -12.38
C PHE A 32 2.08 -6.69 -11.49
N CYS A 33 2.12 -5.49 -10.93
CA CYS A 33 1.06 -4.97 -10.07
C CYS A 33 -0.25 -4.77 -10.84
N GLN A 34 -1.32 -5.42 -10.36
CA GLN A 34 -2.66 -5.32 -10.93
C GLN A 34 -3.59 -4.42 -10.13
N ALA A 35 -3.43 -4.37 -8.82
CA ALA A 35 -4.25 -3.56 -7.95
C ALA A 35 -3.46 -3.11 -6.72
N ALA A 36 -3.73 -1.88 -6.28
CA ALA A 36 -3.26 -1.34 -5.02
C ALA A 36 -4.36 -0.47 -4.43
N ASN A 37 -4.51 -0.49 -3.11
CA ASN A 37 -5.41 0.42 -2.43
C ASN A 37 -4.69 1.71 -2.00
N VAL A 38 -5.42 2.79 -1.84
CA VAL A 38 -4.98 3.93 -1.04
C VAL A 38 -5.49 3.67 0.37
N PRO A 39 -4.61 3.46 1.37
CA PRO A 39 -5.05 3.09 2.71
C PRO A 39 -5.85 4.20 3.37
N GLY A 40 -6.89 3.81 4.08
CA GLY A 40 -7.70 4.72 4.90
C GLY A 40 -6.94 5.24 6.11
N VAL A 41 -7.40 6.37 6.62
CA VAL A 41 -6.91 6.95 7.87
C VAL A 41 -8.11 7.11 8.80
N SER A 42 -7.99 6.63 10.00
CA SER A 42 -9.02 6.74 11.03
C SER A 42 -8.46 7.39 12.29
N THR A 43 -9.36 7.95 13.09
CA THR A 43 -9.06 8.46 14.42
C THR A 43 -10.17 8.03 15.37
N THR A 44 -9.81 7.75 16.61
CA THR A 44 -10.78 7.30 17.62
C THR A 44 -11.27 8.50 18.43
N ALA A 45 -12.58 8.61 18.63
CA ALA A 45 -13.17 9.60 19.53
C ALA A 45 -13.21 9.02 20.95
N ILE A 46 -12.65 9.75 21.91
CA ILE A 46 -12.64 9.36 23.32
C ILE A 46 -13.86 9.96 24.01
N PRO A 47 -14.81 9.15 24.51
CA PRO A 47 -15.95 9.67 25.24
C PRO A 47 -15.53 10.18 26.62
N VAL A 48 -15.92 11.39 26.93
CA VAL A 48 -15.78 11.98 28.28
C VAL A 48 -17.17 12.11 28.88
N GLU A 49 -17.41 11.40 29.99
CA GLU A 49 -18.68 11.44 30.70
C GLU A 49 -18.65 12.50 31.80
N VAL A 50 -19.64 13.37 31.77
CA VAL A 50 -19.93 14.33 32.83
C VAL A 50 -21.33 14.06 33.37
N PRO A 51 -21.68 14.41 34.63
CA PRO A 51 -22.93 14.00 35.27
C PRO A 51 -24.23 14.30 34.50
N VAL A 52 -24.20 15.24 33.57
CA VAL A 52 -25.41 15.70 32.85
C VAL A 52 -25.32 15.44 31.33
N SER A 53 -24.11 15.18 30.78
CA SER A 53 -23.91 14.99 29.33
C SER A 53 -22.70 14.15 29.01
N ARG A 54 -22.63 13.67 27.77
CA ARG A 54 -21.45 13.01 27.20
C ARG A 54 -20.93 13.87 26.04
N PHE A 55 -19.65 14.13 26.03
CA PHE A 55 -18.99 14.76 24.88
C PHE A 55 -17.79 13.93 24.43
N TYR A 56 -17.37 14.13 23.19
CA TYR A 56 -16.27 13.37 22.60
C TYR A 56 -15.07 14.30 22.40
N VAL A 57 -13.89 13.74 22.72
CA VAL A 57 -12.60 14.40 22.49
C VAL A 57 -11.87 13.58 21.42
N GLU A 58 -11.18 14.26 20.52
CA GLU A 58 -10.38 13.66 19.48
C GLU A 58 -9.19 12.87 20.06
N ALA A 59 -8.87 11.72 19.46
CA ALA A 59 -7.67 10.98 19.81
C ALA A 59 -6.42 11.68 19.28
N THR A 60 -5.31 11.48 19.98
CA THR A 60 -4.05 12.19 19.72
C THR A 60 -3.29 11.62 18.51
N LYS A 61 -3.64 10.44 18.01
CA LYS A 61 -2.90 9.74 16.95
C LYS A 61 -3.83 9.21 15.88
N PRO A 62 -3.54 9.45 14.59
CA PRO A 62 -4.22 8.78 13.50
C PRO A 62 -3.78 7.31 13.41
N GLU A 63 -4.70 6.44 13.04
CA GLU A 63 -4.45 5.05 12.69
C GLU A 63 -4.52 4.89 11.18
N PHE A 64 -3.47 4.32 10.61
CA PHE A 64 -3.37 4.05 9.18
C PHE A 64 -3.72 2.60 8.89
N GLU A 65 -4.53 2.36 7.88
CA GLU A 65 -4.82 1.02 7.39
C GLU A 65 -3.62 0.44 6.63
N GLU A 66 -3.69 -0.86 6.30
CA GLU A 66 -2.65 -1.54 5.55
C GLU A 66 -2.70 -1.20 4.05
N LEU A 67 -1.54 -1.09 3.44
CA LEU A 67 -1.40 -1.03 2.00
C LEU A 67 -1.45 -2.45 1.44
N THR A 68 -2.47 -2.75 0.66
CA THR A 68 -2.66 -4.06 0.02
C THR A 68 -2.35 -3.96 -1.47
N VAL A 69 -1.49 -4.82 -1.94
CA VAL A 69 -1.07 -4.87 -3.35
C VAL A 69 -1.35 -6.27 -3.90
N ARG A 70 -2.03 -6.32 -5.05
CA ARG A 70 -2.28 -7.55 -5.80
C ARG A 70 -1.47 -7.55 -7.09
N PHE A 71 -0.76 -8.64 -7.34
CA PHE A 71 0.12 -8.77 -8.49
C PHE A 71 0.04 -10.17 -9.10
N VAL A 72 0.35 -10.26 -10.39
CA VAL A 72 0.49 -11.55 -11.09
C VAL A 72 1.83 -12.15 -10.72
N VAL A 73 1.84 -13.43 -10.41
CA VAL A 73 3.08 -14.16 -10.10
C VAL A 73 3.83 -14.43 -11.40
N ASP A 74 5.12 -14.09 -11.41
CA ASP A 74 6.04 -14.36 -12.51
C ASP A 74 6.30 -15.86 -12.68
N GLU A 75 6.61 -16.32 -13.90
CA GLU A 75 6.90 -17.72 -14.23
C GLU A 75 8.02 -18.31 -13.35
N TYR A 76 8.99 -17.50 -12.97
CA TYR A 76 10.09 -17.89 -12.08
C TYR A 76 9.83 -17.62 -10.61
N MET A 77 8.63 -17.13 -10.26
CA MET A 77 8.22 -16.75 -8.90
C MET A 77 9.11 -15.69 -8.22
N LYS A 78 9.93 -14.96 -8.96
CA LYS A 78 10.89 -14.00 -8.39
C LYS A 78 10.21 -12.88 -7.60
N ASN A 79 9.08 -12.38 -8.08
CA ASN A 79 8.34 -11.32 -7.39
C ASN A 79 7.74 -11.81 -6.06
N TRP A 80 7.30 -13.07 -5.99
CA TRP A 80 6.82 -13.68 -4.76
C TRP A 80 7.98 -13.96 -3.78
N GLU A 81 9.10 -14.49 -4.29
CA GLU A 81 10.32 -14.78 -3.53
C GLU A 81 10.94 -13.52 -2.93
N GLU A 82 10.99 -12.40 -3.65
CA GLU A 82 11.48 -11.11 -3.14
C GLU A 82 10.74 -10.66 -1.87
N ILE A 83 9.41 -10.82 -1.85
CA ILE A 83 8.61 -10.46 -0.67
C ILE A 83 8.80 -11.47 0.45
N TYR A 84 8.85 -12.77 0.11
CA TYR A 84 9.08 -13.84 1.07
C TYR A 84 10.42 -13.66 1.80
N ASP A 85 11.49 -13.44 1.04
CA ASP A 85 12.83 -13.22 1.60
C ASP A 85 12.89 -11.98 2.47
N TRP A 86 12.17 -10.94 2.09
CA TRP A 86 12.09 -9.74 2.92
C TRP A 86 11.35 -10.01 4.23
N ILE A 87 10.22 -10.72 4.23
CA ILE A 87 9.49 -11.11 5.45
C ILE A 87 10.37 -11.98 6.37
N ILE A 88 11.01 -13.02 5.80
CA ILE A 88 11.88 -13.92 6.57
C ILE A 88 13.11 -13.18 7.12
N GLY A 89 13.69 -12.29 6.32
CA GLY A 89 14.83 -11.48 6.75
C GLY A 89 14.52 -10.51 7.90
N LEU A 90 13.27 -10.04 7.99
CA LEU A 90 12.83 -9.20 9.11
C LEU A 90 12.52 -10.01 10.37
N SER A 91 12.20 -11.30 10.22
CA SER A 91 11.78 -12.19 11.31
C SER A 91 12.96 -12.94 11.91
N PRO A 92 13.10 -13.09 13.25
CA PRO A 92 14.19 -13.82 13.89
C PRO A 92 14.00 -15.36 13.80
N SER A 93 13.59 -15.88 12.63
CA SER A 93 13.08 -17.24 12.51
C SER A 93 14.14 -18.34 12.48
N ARG A 94 15.40 -18.05 12.20
CA ARG A 94 16.44 -19.08 12.06
C ARG A 94 17.62 -18.91 13.02
N SER A 95 18.33 -17.81 12.97
CA SER A 95 19.39 -17.49 13.93
C SER A 95 19.59 -15.98 14.01
N THR A 96 20.10 -15.52 15.16
CA THR A 96 20.43 -14.10 15.35
C THR A 96 21.54 -13.65 14.40
N GLU A 97 22.47 -14.52 14.06
CA GLU A 97 23.60 -14.24 13.18
C GLU A 97 23.14 -13.99 11.74
N GLN A 98 22.29 -14.84 11.19
CA GLN A 98 21.71 -14.67 9.85
C GLN A 98 20.87 -13.41 9.73
N ARG A 99 20.15 -13.03 10.80
CA ARG A 99 19.40 -11.78 10.85
C ARG A 99 20.32 -10.56 10.81
N VAL A 100 21.40 -10.59 11.55
CA VAL A 100 22.40 -9.49 11.57
C VAL A 100 23.00 -9.36 10.19
N GLU A 101 23.45 -10.45 9.56
CA GLU A 101 24.01 -10.47 8.22
C GLU A 101 23.01 -9.94 7.17
N TYR A 102 21.74 -10.34 7.25
CA TYR A 102 20.70 -9.83 6.35
C TYR A 102 20.49 -8.32 6.51
N LEU A 103 20.44 -7.82 7.76
CA LEU A 103 20.23 -6.41 8.05
C LEU A 103 21.45 -5.52 7.74
N GLU A 104 22.66 -6.07 7.80
CA GLU A 104 23.88 -5.38 7.37
C GLU A 104 23.92 -5.19 5.85
N ASN A 105 23.42 -6.17 5.10
CA ASN A 105 23.43 -6.15 3.63
C ASN A 105 22.17 -5.54 3.02
N ASN A 106 21.06 -5.45 3.76
CA ASN A 106 19.78 -4.97 3.27
C ASN A 106 19.15 -3.93 4.20
N GLU A 107 18.58 -2.89 3.62
CA GLU A 107 17.78 -1.93 4.38
C GLU A 107 16.54 -2.65 4.97
N LYS A 108 16.26 -2.43 6.24
CA LYS A 108 15.11 -3.00 6.95
C LYS A 108 13.79 -2.51 6.37
N PHE A 109 13.72 -1.23 6.04
CA PHE A 109 12.55 -0.55 5.50
C PHE A 109 12.81 -0.09 4.07
N SER A 110 11.74 0.17 3.35
CA SER A 110 11.81 0.72 2.00
C SER A 110 10.85 1.90 1.85
N THR A 111 10.97 2.62 0.76
CA THR A 111 10.01 3.64 0.36
C THR A 111 9.15 3.10 -0.76
N GLY A 112 7.82 3.25 -0.61
CA GLY A 112 6.84 2.92 -1.64
C GLY A 112 6.23 4.20 -2.20
N ILE A 113 5.92 4.20 -3.50
CA ILE A 113 5.24 5.30 -4.18
C ILE A 113 4.06 4.71 -4.96
N LEU A 114 2.88 5.24 -4.69
CA LEU A 114 1.68 4.97 -5.48
C LEU A 114 1.32 6.25 -6.23
N THR A 115 1.51 6.24 -7.55
CA THR A 115 1.18 7.35 -8.45
C THR A 115 -0.19 7.13 -9.06
N LEU A 116 -1.10 8.07 -8.87
CA LEU A 116 -2.40 8.09 -9.56
C LEU A 116 -2.28 8.88 -10.86
N LEU A 117 -2.89 8.33 -11.90
CA LEU A 117 -2.87 8.90 -13.24
C LEU A 117 -4.24 9.51 -13.58
N THR A 118 -4.22 10.55 -14.39
CA THR A 118 -5.44 11.12 -14.99
C THR A 118 -6.05 10.17 -16.03
N GLY A 119 -7.26 10.46 -16.51
CA GLY A 119 -7.86 9.74 -17.63
C GLY A 119 -7.02 9.73 -18.90
N SER A 120 -6.07 10.66 -19.05
CA SER A 120 -5.09 10.72 -20.15
C SER A 120 -3.76 10.06 -19.79
N MET A 121 -3.71 9.25 -18.72
CA MET A 121 -2.52 8.54 -18.23
C MET A 121 -1.34 9.43 -17.81
N ASN A 122 -1.58 10.70 -17.51
CA ASN A 122 -0.57 11.58 -16.95
C ASN A 122 -0.55 11.51 -15.43
N PRO A 123 0.62 11.52 -14.77
CA PRO A 123 0.72 11.49 -13.32
C PRO A 123 0.11 12.77 -12.74
N GLN A 124 -0.80 12.60 -11.77
CA GLN A 124 -1.53 13.67 -11.12
C GLN A 124 -1.17 13.83 -9.66
N MET A 125 -1.08 12.70 -8.95
CA MET A 125 -0.91 12.67 -7.51
C MET A 125 -0.04 11.47 -7.12
N GLU A 126 0.82 11.67 -6.14
CA GLU A 126 1.66 10.60 -5.58
C GLU A 126 1.43 10.46 -4.08
N PHE A 127 1.34 9.21 -3.65
CA PHE A 127 1.37 8.81 -2.25
C PHE A 127 2.74 8.22 -1.94
N HIS A 128 3.52 8.90 -1.13
CA HIS A 128 4.84 8.48 -0.70
C HIS A 128 4.73 7.79 0.66
N PHE A 129 4.93 6.48 0.71
CA PHE A 129 4.90 5.69 1.93
C PHE A 129 6.30 5.62 2.53
N HIS A 130 6.42 6.02 3.80
CA HIS A 130 7.67 6.01 4.55
C HIS A 130 7.77 4.76 5.42
N ASP A 131 8.97 4.20 5.49
CA ASP A 131 9.29 3.02 6.31
C ASP A 131 8.37 1.83 6.03
N LEU A 132 8.14 1.56 4.72
CA LEU A 132 7.34 0.46 4.23
C LEU A 132 8.02 -0.88 4.52
N PHE A 133 7.27 -1.85 5.04
CA PHE A 133 7.71 -3.23 5.21
C PHE A 133 6.55 -4.21 5.03
N PRO A 134 6.81 -5.43 4.54
CA PRO A 134 5.75 -6.42 4.33
C PRO A 134 5.31 -7.05 5.64
N LEU A 135 4.00 -7.33 5.74
CA LEU A 135 3.39 -8.09 6.82
C LEU A 135 3.05 -9.50 6.41
N THR A 136 2.36 -9.62 5.28
CA THR A 136 1.84 -10.90 4.79
C THR A 136 1.99 -11.01 3.29
N ILE A 137 2.10 -12.24 2.83
CA ILE A 137 1.96 -12.62 1.43
C ILE A 137 1.00 -13.81 1.35
N SER A 138 0.12 -13.80 0.36
CA SER A 138 -0.86 -14.89 0.19
C SER A 138 -0.19 -16.21 -0.22
N ALA A 139 -0.80 -17.32 0.19
CA ALA A 139 -0.47 -18.64 -0.34
C ALA A 139 -0.77 -18.69 -1.86
N LEU A 140 -0.05 -19.55 -2.54
CA LEU A 140 -0.29 -19.89 -3.95
C LEU A 140 -0.87 -21.32 -4.00
N GLU A 141 -1.98 -21.45 -4.71
CA GLU A 141 -2.62 -22.74 -4.91
C GLU A 141 -2.34 -23.25 -6.32
N PHE A 142 -1.88 -24.49 -6.43
CA PHE A 142 -1.62 -25.15 -7.70
C PHE A 142 -2.61 -26.30 -7.86
N ASP A 143 -3.41 -26.26 -8.92
CA ASP A 143 -4.37 -27.30 -9.26
C ASP A 143 -4.08 -27.84 -10.66
N SER A 144 -3.65 -29.09 -10.72
CA SER A 144 -3.37 -29.80 -11.98
C SER A 144 -4.63 -30.29 -12.70
N THR A 145 -5.80 -30.19 -12.08
CA THR A 145 -7.09 -30.60 -12.63
C THR A 145 -7.86 -29.46 -13.28
N ALA A 146 -7.38 -28.24 -13.16
CA ALA A 146 -7.99 -27.07 -13.78
C ALA A 146 -8.03 -27.21 -15.31
N VAL A 147 -9.20 -26.98 -15.90
CA VAL A 147 -9.42 -27.09 -17.35
C VAL A 147 -8.92 -25.82 -18.07
N ASP A 148 -9.04 -24.66 -17.42
CA ASP A 148 -8.59 -23.39 -17.95
C ASP A 148 -7.27 -22.97 -17.31
N VAL A 149 -6.35 -22.50 -18.15
CA VAL A 149 -5.06 -21.98 -17.69
C VAL A 149 -5.23 -20.54 -17.26
N GLU A 150 -5.37 -20.32 -15.95
CA GLU A 150 -5.36 -18.99 -15.36
C GLU A 150 -3.96 -18.66 -14.79
N TYR A 151 -3.60 -17.36 -14.86
CA TYR A 151 -2.37 -16.91 -14.22
C TYR A 151 -2.55 -16.82 -12.70
N LEU A 152 -1.50 -17.18 -11.96
CA LEU A 152 -1.50 -17.09 -10.50
C LEU A 152 -1.40 -15.65 -10.06
N VAL A 153 -2.24 -15.30 -9.09
CA VAL A 153 -2.27 -13.97 -8.48
C VAL A 153 -1.92 -14.08 -7.00
N ALA A 154 -1.03 -13.23 -6.54
CA ALA A 154 -0.71 -13.09 -5.13
C ALA A 154 -1.15 -11.74 -4.60
N THR A 155 -1.45 -11.70 -3.31
CA THR A 155 -1.75 -10.48 -2.57
C THR A 155 -0.75 -10.33 -1.44
N ALA A 156 -0.14 -9.16 -1.33
CA ALA A 156 0.74 -8.82 -0.23
C ALA A 156 0.19 -7.62 0.55
N SER A 157 0.28 -7.65 1.87
CA SER A 157 -0.02 -6.48 2.70
C SER A 157 1.26 -5.91 3.30
N PHE A 158 1.29 -4.60 3.34
CA PHE A 158 2.41 -3.82 3.83
C PHE A 158 1.96 -2.88 4.93
N ARG A 159 2.85 -2.68 5.91
CA ARG A 159 2.72 -1.63 6.92
C ARG A 159 3.74 -0.55 6.65
N TYR A 160 3.42 0.65 7.04
CA TYR A 160 4.27 1.84 6.89
C TYR A 160 4.05 2.76 8.09
N GLN A 161 4.96 3.68 8.33
CA GLN A 161 4.84 4.61 9.45
C GLN A 161 3.90 5.76 9.15
N SER A 162 4.01 6.34 7.97
CA SER A 162 3.16 7.43 7.47
C SER A 162 3.18 7.49 5.96
N TYR A 163 2.26 8.23 5.36
CA TYR A 163 2.36 8.58 3.97
C TYR A 163 2.14 10.07 3.77
N GLU A 164 2.74 10.60 2.72
CA GLU A 164 2.58 11.97 2.26
C GLU A 164 1.92 11.99 0.89
N ILE A 165 1.07 12.99 0.67
CA ILE A 165 0.40 13.19 -0.61
C ILE A 165 1.07 14.36 -1.32
N LYS A 166 1.56 14.11 -2.55
CA LYS A 166 2.15 15.13 -3.41
C LYS A 166 1.32 15.33 -4.66
N HIS A 167 0.92 16.56 -4.92
CA HIS A 167 0.28 16.94 -6.17
C HIS A 167 1.35 17.29 -7.20
N LEU A 168 1.30 16.64 -8.37
CA LEU A 168 2.25 16.84 -9.46
C LEU A 168 1.75 17.87 -10.48
N LEU A 169 0.44 18.02 -10.60
CA LEU A 169 -0.17 19.05 -11.41
C LEU A 169 -0.35 20.29 -10.53
N ASN A 170 0.48 21.30 -10.74
CA ASN A 170 0.21 22.65 -10.26
C ASN A 170 -0.99 23.18 -11.05
N THR A 171 -2.12 23.32 -10.38
CA THR A 171 -3.28 24.09 -10.88
C THR A 171 -3.01 25.58 -10.73
#